data_a28c808ffe35223b13a89ec0b00c627b
#
_entry.id   a28c808ffe35223b13a89ec0b00c627b
#
_cell.length_a   1.000
_cell.length_b   1.000
_cell.length_c   1.000
_cell.angle_alpha   90.00
_cell.angle_beta   90.00
_cell.angle_gamma   90.00
#
_symmetry.space_group_name_H-M   'P 1'
#
loop_
_entity.id
_entity.type
_entity.pdbx_description
1 polymer ?
#
loop_
_entity_poly.entity_id
_entity_poly.type
_entity_poly.pdbx_seq_one_letter_code
_entity_poly.pdbx_strand_id
1 'polypeptide(L)'
;MHFLLATATLVASCNAFALPWDKRATDPSLPALPLEHFNTPKFARLLTLDQALSGQNASVTTIKPEDLPDAKSQTPTLVIPKNITLENITGAVEHAVDSLLEKRDTCSNVRVRVEWDSSSDNDKQGYINAIKCLMNKPPSGQFPVSKSRYDDLVGLHQTLTPNVHGNAKFLLWHRYYTWTFESMLRDECGLTGPLLWFDETRYAGNFAASSIFSSRWMGSINVGGNCVTDGQFANLALPYGPGSSNTPHCLARNNDDSKTINTGNSIVDACNSRSDYADMAACAEGGAHAWGHNGIGAVMSDVYASPGDPVFFLHHGFIDRNFRIWQNNGGNARLGYVDGTDSQGHALSLDMTVNVYGFRPDVRIRDILDTRGSTLCYKYNY
;
A
#
# COMPACT_ATOMS: atom_id res chain seq x y z
N MET A 1 32.29 25.01 59.29
CA MET A 1 31.52 25.58 58.14
C MET A 1 31.39 24.50 57.08
N HIS A 2 30.26 23.83 57.07
CA HIS A 2 29.94 22.79 56.07
C HIS A 2 28.92 23.37 55.10
N PHE A 3 29.29 23.47 53.82
CA PHE A 3 28.36 23.83 52.77
C PHE A 3 27.69 22.55 52.24
N LEU A 4 26.41 22.41 52.44
CA LEU A 4 25.57 21.42 51.75
C LEU A 4 25.20 21.98 50.38
N LEU A 5 25.64 21.32 49.30
CA LEU A 5 25.11 21.51 47.97
C LEU A 5 23.84 20.65 47.81
N ALA A 6 22.70 21.28 47.68
CA ALA A 6 21.45 20.64 47.28
C ALA A 6 21.39 20.60 45.77
N THR A 7 21.49 19.42 45.19
CA THR A 7 21.20 19.17 43.77
C THR A 7 19.70 19.01 43.58
N ALA A 8 19.05 19.99 43.00
CA ALA A 8 17.65 19.88 42.56
C ALA A 8 17.59 19.16 41.23
N THR A 9 17.11 17.92 41.24
CA THR A 9 16.75 17.15 40.03
C THR A 9 15.42 17.65 39.49
N LEU A 10 15.45 18.41 38.40
CA LEU A 10 14.24 18.74 37.66
C LEU A 10 13.78 17.46 36.90
N VAL A 11 12.73 16.81 37.39
CA VAL A 11 11.98 15.80 36.65
C VAL A 11 11.04 16.57 35.74
N ALA A 12 11.42 16.71 34.46
CA ALA A 12 10.50 17.18 33.44
C ALA A 12 9.49 16.08 33.15
N SER A 13 8.32 16.16 33.76
CA SER A 13 7.17 15.36 33.38
C SER A 13 6.69 15.83 32.01
N CYS A 14 7.04 15.10 30.94
CA CYS A 14 6.38 15.21 29.65
C CYS A 14 4.92 14.74 29.77
N ASN A 15 4.05 15.62 30.22
CA ASN A 15 2.62 15.47 29.97
C ASN A 15 2.43 15.71 28.48
N ALA A 16 2.36 14.63 27.69
CA ALA A 16 1.81 14.66 26.35
C ALA A 16 0.33 15.05 26.49
N PHE A 17 0.05 16.34 26.47
CA PHE A 17 -1.30 16.82 26.23
C PHE A 17 -1.73 16.25 24.87
N ALA A 18 -2.65 15.29 24.89
CA ALA A 18 -3.42 14.94 23.70
C ALA A 18 -4.15 16.22 23.30
N LEU A 19 -3.63 16.92 22.29
CA LEU A 19 -4.33 18.04 21.70
C LEU A 19 -5.69 17.53 21.24
N PRO A 20 -6.79 18.25 21.51
CA PRO A 20 -8.08 17.87 20.99
C PRO A 20 -7.96 17.76 19.47
N TRP A 21 -8.65 16.76 18.89
CA TRP A 21 -8.76 16.56 17.44
C TRP A 21 -8.99 17.93 16.78
N ASP A 22 -7.99 18.42 16.04
CA ASP A 22 -8.01 19.76 15.50
C ASP A 22 -9.08 19.85 14.40
N LYS A 23 -9.94 20.84 14.48
CA LYS A 23 -11.02 21.13 13.52
C LYS A 23 -10.52 21.28 12.07
N ARG A 24 -9.20 21.32 11.84
CA ARG A 24 -8.61 21.40 10.49
C ARG A 24 -8.77 20.12 9.68
N ALA A 25 -8.81 18.96 10.33
CA ALA A 25 -8.98 17.68 9.65
C ALA A 25 -10.45 17.33 9.38
N THR A 26 -11.40 18.04 9.99
CA THR A 26 -12.84 17.79 9.86
C THR A 26 -13.57 19.05 9.46
N ASP A 27 -14.45 18.94 8.46
CA ASP A 27 -15.33 20.03 8.05
C ASP A 27 -16.72 19.48 7.69
N PRO A 28 -17.71 19.59 8.59
CA PRO A 28 -19.06 19.10 8.32
C PRO A 28 -19.81 19.91 7.25
N SER A 29 -19.28 21.04 6.81
CA SER A 29 -19.88 21.84 5.72
C SER A 29 -19.50 21.33 4.33
N LEU A 30 -18.46 20.50 4.21
CA LEU A 30 -18.05 19.95 2.91
C LEU A 30 -19.06 18.89 2.45
N PRO A 31 -19.49 18.97 1.17
CA PRO A 31 -20.43 18.01 0.59
C PRO A 31 -19.74 16.70 0.24
N ALA A 32 -20.55 15.63 0.19
CA ALA A 32 -20.16 14.47 -0.62
C ALA A 32 -20.25 14.85 -2.11
N LEU A 33 -19.29 14.38 -2.91
CA LEU A 33 -19.36 14.55 -4.35
C LEU A 33 -20.18 13.43 -4.98
N PRO A 34 -20.89 13.70 -6.11
CA PRO A 34 -21.58 12.67 -6.84
C PRO A 34 -20.67 11.49 -7.21
N LEU A 35 -21.22 10.26 -7.15
CA LEU A 35 -20.44 9.05 -7.36
C LEU A 35 -19.76 8.98 -8.74
N GLU A 36 -20.37 9.58 -9.76
CA GLU A 36 -19.80 9.69 -11.09
C GLU A 36 -18.48 10.46 -11.14
N HIS A 37 -18.22 11.36 -10.21
CA HIS A 37 -16.96 12.09 -10.12
C HIS A 37 -15.78 11.18 -9.70
N PHE A 38 -16.07 10.09 -8.99
CA PHE A 38 -15.07 9.10 -8.60
C PHE A 38 -14.84 8.02 -9.67
N ASN A 39 -15.56 8.08 -10.78
CA ASN A 39 -15.36 7.18 -11.91
C ASN A 39 -14.16 7.63 -12.77
N THR A 40 -13.01 7.75 -12.14
CA THR A 40 -11.77 8.16 -12.80
C THR A 40 -11.25 7.06 -13.75
N PRO A 41 -10.41 7.40 -14.74
CA PRO A 41 -9.75 6.39 -15.56
C PRO A 41 -9.06 5.34 -14.70
N LYS A 42 -9.33 4.07 -15.00
CA LYS A 42 -8.76 2.93 -14.27
C LYS A 42 -7.57 2.41 -15.05
N PHE A 43 -6.43 2.28 -14.39
CA PHE A 43 -5.22 1.72 -14.99
C PHE A 43 -5.25 0.18 -15.02
N ALA A 44 -6.06 -0.46 -14.18
CA ALA A 44 -6.27 -1.90 -14.20
C ALA A 44 -7.74 -2.22 -14.51
N ARG A 45 -7.96 -3.20 -15.38
CA ARG A 45 -9.28 -3.74 -15.66
C ARG A 45 -9.70 -4.67 -14.53
N LEU A 46 -10.95 -4.58 -14.06
CA LEU A 46 -11.55 -5.54 -13.14
C LEU A 46 -11.49 -6.95 -13.74
N LEU A 47 -10.87 -7.89 -13.05
CA LEU A 47 -10.81 -9.29 -13.43
C LEU A 47 -11.99 -10.04 -12.82
N THR A 48 -12.73 -10.77 -13.64
CA THR A 48 -13.67 -11.78 -13.13
C THR A 48 -12.88 -12.97 -12.56
N LEU A 49 -13.53 -13.77 -11.71
CA LEU A 49 -12.93 -15.01 -11.20
C LEU A 49 -12.49 -15.96 -12.34
N ASP A 50 -13.32 -16.11 -13.40
CA ASP A 50 -12.98 -16.94 -14.55
C ASP A 50 -11.75 -16.44 -15.29
N GLN A 51 -11.60 -15.13 -15.44
CA GLN A 51 -10.40 -14.51 -16.03
C GLN A 51 -9.17 -14.73 -15.13
N ALA A 52 -9.33 -14.59 -13.81
CA ALA A 52 -8.28 -14.90 -12.87
C ALA A 52 -7.87 -16.38 -12.90
N LEU A 53 -8.81 -17.32 -13.00
CA LEU A 53 -8.54 -18.75 -13.08
C LEU A 53 -7.91 -19.18 -14.40
N SER A 54 -8.37 -18.61 -15.54
CA SER A 54 -7.91 -19.01 -16.87
C SER A 54 -6.52 -18.49 -17.23
N GLY A 55 -5.92 -17.62 -16.41
CA GLY A 55 -4.66 -16.97 -16.73
C GLY A 55 -4.77 -15.91 -17.82
N GLN A 56 -5.98 -15.57 -18.22
CA GLN A 56 -6.19 -14.43 -19.11
C GLN A 56 -6.02 -13.17 -18.30
N ASN A 57 -4.81 -12.64 -18.32
CA ASN A 57 -4.56 -11.31 -17.80
C ASN A 57 -5.53 -10.35 -18.47
N ALA A 58 -6.21 -9.52 -17.68
CA ALA A 58 -6.75 -8.30 -18.23
C ALA A 58 -5.57 -7.68 -18.96
N SER A 59 -5.65 -7.61 -20.30
CA SER A 59 -4.56 -7.05 -21.07
C SER A 59 -4.16 -5.73 -20.40
N VAL A 60 -3.01 -5.73 -19.72
CA VAL A 60 -2.25 -4.52 -19.55
C VAL A 60 -2.25 -3.96 -20.95
N THR A 61 -2.75 -2.75 -21.14
CA THR A 61 -2.63 -2.09 -22.44
C THR A 61 -1.13 -1.96 -22.61
N THR A 62 -0.52 -2.98 -23.23
CA THR A 62 0.87 -2.93 -23.62
C THR A 62 0.89 -1.77 -24.61
N ILE A 63 1.40 -0.63 -24.17
CA ILE A 63 1.83 0.39 -25.11
C ILE A 63 2.83 -0.35 -25.95
N LYS A 64 2.47 -0.58 -27.21
CA LYS A 64 3.36 -1.31 -28.11
C LYS A 64 4.64 -0.50 -28.23
N PRO A 65 5.82 -1.16 -28.31
CA PRO A 65 7.10 -0.45 -28.49
C PRO A 65 7.09 0.54 -29.66
N GLU A 66 6.23 0.33 -30.66
CA GLU A 66 6.03 1.20 -31.81
C GLU A 66 5.32 2.52 -31.50
N ASP A 67 4.62 2.60 -30.33
CA ASP A 67 3.88 3.78 -29.90
C ASP A 67 4.72 4.69 -28.95
N LEU A 68 5.98 4.31 -28.65
CA LEU A 68 6.90 5.11 -27.84
C LEU A 68 7.86 5.91 -28.74
N PRO A 69 8.00 7.23 -28.53
CA PRO A 69 9.00 8.00 -29.30
C PRO A 69 10.42 7.54 -28.95
N ASP A 70 11.12 6.94 -29.95
CA ASP A 70 12.55 6.68 -30.03
C ASP A 70 13.29 6.18 -28.77
N ALA A 71 13.02 4.96 -28.32
CA ALA A 71 13.93 4.20 -27.48
C ALA A 71 14.87 3.38 -28.36
N LYS A 72 16.07 3.91 -28.68
CA LYS A 72 17.13 3.11 -29.32
C LYS A 72 17.56 1.99 -28.38
N SER A 73 17.18 0.76 -28.73
CA SER A 73 17.59 -0.48 -28.07
C SER A 73 19.12 -0.56 -27.99
N GLN A 74 19.67 -0.52 -26.79
CA GLN A 74 20.98 -1.08 -26.50
C GLN A 74 20.76 -2.41 -25.79
N THR A 75 20.61 -3.47 -26.56
CA THR A 75 20.65 -4.84 -26.04
C THR A 75 22.10 -5.18 -25.72
N PRO A 76 22.50 -5.47 -24.50
CA PRO A 76 23.85 -6.01 -24.25
C PRO A 76 23.93 -7.41 -24.87
N THR A 77 24.84 -7.61 -25.80
CA THR A 77 25.12 -8.93 -26.36
C THR A 77 25.80 -9.77 -25.28
N LEU A 78 25.07 -10.72 -24.72
CA LEU A 78 25.62 -11.69 -23.78
C LEU A 78 26.52 -12.67 -24.57
N VAL A 79 27.83 -12.56 -24.43
CA VAL A 79 28.79 -13.52 -25.00
C VAL A 79 28.85 -14.74 -24.08
N ILE A 80 28.16 -15.82 -24.45
CA ILE A 80 28.22 -17.09 -23.71
C ILE A 80 29.46 -17.85 -24.15
N PRO A 81 30.37 -18.23 -23.25
CA PRO A 81 31.51 -19.10 -23.58
C PRO A 81 31.03 -20.49 -24.01
N LYS A 82 31.66 -21.05 -25.03
CA LYS A 82 31.23 -22.28 -25.73
C LYS A 82 31.29 -23.60 -24.93
N ASN A 83 31.56 -23.59 -23.63
CA ASN A 83 31.75 -24.79 -22.82
C ASN A 83 30.83 -24.88 -21.56
N ILE A 84 29.62 -24.34 -21.61
CA ILE A 84 28.71 -24.42 -20.49
C ILE A 84 27.49 -25.28 -20.86
N THR A 85 27.29 -26.40 -20.16
CA THR A 85 26.08 -27.24 -20.28
C THR A 85 24.95 -26.67 -19.43
N LEU A 86 23.68 -26.87 -19.82
CA LEU A 86 22.50 -26.34 -19.19
C LEU A 86 22.39 -26.72 -17.69
N GLU A 87 22.85 -27.96 -17.34
CA GLU A 87 22.86 -28.45 -15.95
C GLU A 87 23.87 -27.72 -15.06
N ASN A 88 25.00 -27.25 -15.62
CA ASN A 88 25.98 -26.49 -14.86
C ASN A 88 25.55 -25.04 -14.63
N ILE A 89 24.66 -24.51 -15.48
CA ILE A 89 24.09 -23.14 -15.31
C ILE A 89 23.05 -23.14 -14.21
N THR A 90 22.15 -24.11 -14.16
CA THR A 90 21.11 -24.18 -13.13
C THR A 90 21.71 -24.31 -11.72
N GLY A 91 22.65 -25.24 -11.51
CA GLY A 91 23.30 -25.40 -10.22
C GLY A 91 24.14 -24.19 -9.78
N ALA A 92 24.84 -23.52 -10.71
CA ALA A 92 25.62 -22.32 -10.41
C ALA A 92 24.72 -21.09 -10.12
N VAL A 93 23.57 -20.99 -10.80
CA VAL A 93 22.60 -19.93 -10.56
C VAL A 93 21.89 -20.15 -9.23
N GLU A 94 21.48 -21.38 -8.92
CA GLU A 94 20.88 -21.72 -7.60
C GLU A 94 21.86 -21.43 -6.47
N HIS A 95 23.12 -21.85 -6.61
CA HIS A 95 24.15 -21.60 -5.60
C HIS A 95 24.50 -20.10 -5.44
N ALA A 96 24.50 -19.34 -6.55
CA ALA A 96 24.70 -17.89 -6.52
C ALA A 96 23.49 -17.16 -5.91
N VAL A 97 22.28 -17.60 -6.21
CA VAL A 97 21.04 -17.08 -5.61
C VAL A 97 21.02 -17.39 -4.12
N ASP A 98 21.31 -18.62 -3.69
CA ASP A 98 21.37 -19.00 -2.28
C ASP A 98 22.46 -18.22 -1.54
N SER A 99 23.65 -18.04 -2.11
CA SER A 99 24.72 -17.24 -1.47
C SER A 99 24.42 -15.75 -1.39
N LEU A 100 23.64 -15.21 -2.32
CA LEU A 100 23.14 -13.83 -2.28
C LEU A 100 22.02 -13.67 -1.24
N LEU A 101 21.22 -14.73 -1.04
CA LEU A 101 20.15 -14.76 -0.04
C LEU A 101 20.68 -14.96 1.38
N GLU A 102 21.74 -15.76 1.55
CA GLU A 102 22.45 -15.92 2.86
C GLU A 102 23.12 -14.63 3.33
N LYS A 103 23.50 -13.73 2.39
CA LYS A 103 24.10 -12.42 2.70
C LYS A 103 23.07 -11.30 2.89
N ARG A 104 21.78 -11.59 2.87
CA ARG A 104 20.77 -10.57 3.21
C ARG A 104 20.85 -10.31 4.71
N ASP A 105 21.18 -9.08 5.05
CA ASP A 105 21.10 -8.60 6.43
C ASP A 105 19.66 -8.83 6.92
N THR A 106 19.48 -9.90 7.70
CA THR A 106 18.19 -10.17 8.35
C THR A 106 18.01 -9.21 9.51
N CYS A 107 16.88 -8.58 9.55
CA CYS A 107 16.50 -7.70 10.62
C CYS A 107 16.37 -8.48 11.95
N SER A 108 16.97 -8.00 13.03
CA SER A 108 16.95 -8.64 14.35
C SER A 108 15.62 -8.49 15.09
N ASN A 109 14.87 -7.41 14.81
CA ASN A 109 13.59 -7.09 15.48
C ASN A 109 12.47 -6.97 14.45
N VAL A 110 12.05 -8.10 13.89
CA VAL A 110 11.01 -8.15 12.86
C VAL A 110 9.66 -7.70 13.43
N ARG A 111 9.13 -6.57 12.96
CA ARG A 111 7.81 -6.08 13.33
C ARG A 111 6.73 -7.04 12.82
N VAL A 112 5.63 -7.16 13.57
CA VAL A 112 4.46 -7.94 13.14
C VAL A 112 3.36 -6.99 12.73
N ARG A 113 2.91 -7.09 11.48
CA ARG A 113 1.66 -6.47 11.02
C ARG A 113 0.51 -7.39 11.41
N VAL A 114 -0.48 -6.86 12.12
CA VAL A 114 -1.53 -7.68 12.75
C VAL A 114 -2.85 -7.43 12.02
N GLU A 115 -3.54 -8.52 11.72
CA GLU A 115 -4.87 -8.45 11.15
C GLU A 115 -5.84 -7.78 12.15
N TRP A 116 -6.77 -6.98 11.62
CA TRP A 116 -7.64 -6.11 12.42
C TRP A 116 -8.38 -6.83 13.53
N ASP A 117 -9.05 -7.97 13.24
CA ASP A 117 -9.82 -8.68 14.27
C ASP A 117 -8.94 -9.44 15.27
N SER A 118 -7.70 -9.75 14.88
CA SER A 118 -6.68 -10.34 15.74
C SER A 118 -5.99 -9.33 16.66
N SER A 119 -6.29 -8.04 16.47
CA SER A 119 -5.67 -6.95 17.20
C SER A 119 -6.48 -6.54 18.43
N SER A 120 -5.81 -6.09 19.48
CA SER A 120 -6.47 -5.53 20.66
C SER A 120 -7.12 -4.17 20.36
N ASP A 121 -8.12 -3.79 21.15
CA ASP A 121 -8.73 -2.47 21.06
C ASP A 121 -7.72 -1.34 21.33
N ASN A 122 -6.72 -1.58 22.19
CA ASN A 122 -5.65 -0.63 22.45
C ASN A 122 -4.75 -0.42 21.22
N ASP A 123 -4.42 -1.48 20.51
CA ASP A 123 -3.63 -1.38 19.28
C ASP A 123 -4.43 -0.67 18.16
N LYS A 124 -5.73 -0.99 18.03
CA LYS A 124 -6.63 -0.31 17.09
C LYS A 124 -6.69 1.19 17.39
N GLN A 125 -6.86 1.54 18.65
CA GLN A 125 -6.91 2.95 19.07
C GLN A 125 -5.56 3.64 18.86
N GLY A 126 -4.46 2.98 19.19
CA GLY A 126 -3.10 3.48 18.97
C GLY A 126 -2.82 3.76 17.47
N TYR A 127 -3.22 2.85 16.60
CA TYR A 127 -3.12 2.99 15.15
C TYR A 127 -3.92 4.19 14.64
N ILE A 128 -5.19 4.32 15.04
CA ILE A 128 -6.06 5.45 14.67
C ILE A 128 -5.51 6.77 15.20
N ASN A 129 -5.03 6.81 16.45
CA ASN A 129 -4.46 8.01 17.03
C ASN A 129 -3.21 8.48 16.26
N ALA A 130 -2.37 7.54 15.79
CA ALA A 130 -1.21 7.88 15.00
C ALA A 130 -1.60 8.44 13.61
N ILE A 131 -2.65 7.91 12.97
CA ILE A 131 -3.20 8.49 11.73
C ILE A 131 -3.69 9.92 11.98
N LYS A 132 -4.49 10.12 13.01
CA LYS A 132 -4.98 11.44 13.39
C LYS A 132 -3.84 12.41 13.70
N CYS A 133 -2.78 11.95 14.31
CA CYS A 133 -1.58 12.75 14.53
C CYS A 133 -0.98 13.25 13.21
N LEU A 134 -0.82 12.38 12.19
CA LEU A 134 -0.35 12.82 10.87
C LEU A 134 -1.31 13.82 10.21
N MET A 135 -2.62 13.63 10.38
CA MET A 135 -3.64 14.55 9.86
C MET A 135 -3.62 15.91 10.56
N ASN A 136 -3.09 16.00 11.78
CA ASN A 136 -2.94 17.24 12.54
C ASN A 136 -1.57 17.92 12.35
N LYS A 137 -0.59 17.22 11.80
CA LYS A 137 0.72 17.82 11.50
C LYS A 137 0.65 18.71 10.25
N PRO A 138 1.42 19.80 10.20
CA PRO A 138 1.50 20.63 9.00
C PRO A 138 2.06 19.83 7.83
N PRO A 139 1.65 20.14 6.59
CA PRO A 139 2.20 19.50 5.40
C PRO A 139 3.68 19.86 5.22
N SER A 140 4.40 19.05 4.44
CA SER A 140 5.81 19.30 4.10
C SER A 140 6.04 20.54 3.26
N GLY A 141 5.00 21.03 2.58
CA GLY A 141 5.09 22.08 1.58
C GLY A 141 5.47 21.57 0.19
N GLN A 142 5.74 20.29 0.04
CA GLN A 142 6.09 19.69 -1.26
C GLN A 142 4.88 19.58 -2.20
N PHE A 143 3.70 19.40 -1.64
CA PHE A 143 2.45 19.25 -2.39
C PHE A 143 1.53 20.43 -2.09
N PRO A 144 1.24 21.31 -3.05
CA PRO A 144 0.57 22.59 -2.76
C PRO A 144 -0.89 22.45 -2.29
N VAL A 145 -1.54 21.33 -2.59
CA VAL A 145 -2.92 21.06 -2.18
C VAL A 145 -3.01 20.52 -0.76
N SER A 146 -1.95 19.88 -0.25
CA SER A 146 -1.90 19.29 1.09
C SER A 146 -2.23 20.29 2.19
N LYS A 147 -3.03 19.88 3.16
CA LYS A 147 -3.36 20.62 4.39
C LYS A 147 -2.74 20.00 5.62
N SER A 148 -2.29 18.76 5.50
CA SER A 148 -1.69 17.98 6.59
C SER A 148 -0.54 17.10 6.09
N ARG A 149 0.21 16.53 7.02
CA ARG A 149 1.25 15.55 6.71
C ARG A 149 0.67 14.25 6.14
N TYR A 150 -0.57 13.92 6.51
CA TYR A 150 -1.30 12.81 5.91
C TYR A 150 -1.66 13.09 4.44
N ASP A 151 -2.09 14.31 4.14
CA ASP A 151 -2.40 14.72 2.76
C ASP A 151 -1.18 14.68 1.85
N ASP A 152 0.02 14.87 2.39
CA ASP A 152 1.25 14.68 1.59
C ASP A 152 1.36 13.26 1.03
N LEU A 153 0.94 12.23 1.78
CA LEU A 153 0.88 10.85 1.28
C LEU A 153 -0.15 10.72 0.14
N VAL A 154 -1.32 11.36 0.29
CA VAL A 154 -2.34 11.36 -0.78
C VAL A 154 -1.80 12.05 -2.03
N GLY A 155 -1.14 13.21 -1.88
CA GLY A 155 -0.50 13.95 -2.97
C GLY A 155 0.61 13.16 -3.67
N LEU A 156 1.41 12.41 -2.91
CA LEU A 156 2.42 11.51 -3.44
C LEU A 156 1.79 10.41 -4.30
N HIS A 157 0.75 9.74 -3.79
CA HIS A 157 0.04 8.70 -4.54
C HIS A 157 -0.59 9.28 -5.82
N GLN A 158 -1.32 10.40 -5.71
CA GLN A 158 -1.93 11.06 -6.86
C GLN A 158 -0.90 11.38 -7.95
N THR A 159 0.26 11.91 -7.55
CA THR A 159 1.34 12.28 -8.49
C THR A 159 1.92 11.06 -9.20
N LEU A 160 2.12 9.96 -8.48
CA LEU A 160 2.75 8.76 -9.01
C LEU A 160 1.78 7.75 -9.62
N THR A 161 0.48 7.94 -9.46
CA THR A 161 -0.56 6.99 -9.94
C THR A 161 -0.30 6.48 -11.36
N PRO A 162 0.01 7.31 -12.38
CA PRO A 162 0.29 6.81 -13.73
C PRO A 162 1.54 5.93 -13.84
N ASN A 163 2.46 6.04 -12.88
CA ASN A 163 3.73 5.32 -12.89
C ASN A 163 3.69 4.00 -12.12
N VAL A 164 2.71 3.82 -11.24
CA VAL A 164 2.67 2.72 -10.26
C VAL A 164 1.40 1.87 -10.35
N HIS A 165 0.54 2.16 -11.32
CA HIS A 165 -0.67 1.39 -11.65
C HIS A 165 -0.63 0.92 -13.09
N GLY A 166 -1.28 -0.23 -13.39
CA GLY A 166 -1.33 -0.83 -14.72
C GLY A 166 0.01 -1.34 -15.24
N ASN A 167 0.97 -1.59 -14.38
CA ASN A 167 2.30 -2.07 -14.73
C ASN A 167 2.93 -2.89 -13.59
N ALA A 168 4.04 -3.55 -13.86
CA ALA A 168 4.64 -4.47 -12.91
C ALA A 168 5.27 -3.81 -11.66
N LYS A 169 5.41 -2.49 -11.60
CA LYS A 169 5.84 -1.79 -10.37
C LYS A 169 4.75 -1.71 -9.29
N PHE A 170 3.50 -2.05 -9.62
CA PHE A 170 2.34 -1.89 -8.74
C PHE A 170 2.59 -2.43 -7.33
N LEU A 171 2.82 -3.74 -7.18
CA LEU A 171 3.01 -4.37 -5.87
C LEU A 171 4.25 -3.87 -5.13
N LEU A 172 5.35 -3.65 -5.86
CA LEU A 172 6.62 -3.21 -5.27
C LEU A 172 6.51 -1.80 -4.69
N TRP A 173 5.91 -0.89 -5.46
CA TRP A 173 5.76 0.49 -5.01
C TRP A 173 4.79 0.59 -3.84
N HIS A 174 3.62 -0.07 -3.91
CA HIS A 174 2.63 -0.04 -2.84
C HIS A 174 3.11 -0.72 -1.55
N ARG A 175 3.98 -1.75 -1.66
CA ARG A 175 4.71 -2.32 -0.51
C ARG A 175 5.55 -1.25 0.18
N TYR A 176 6.37 -0.52 -0.59
CA TYR A 176 7.24 0.51 -0.05
C TYR A 176 6.47 1.73 0.42
N TYR A 177 5.39 2.09 -0.26
CA TYR A 177 4.50 3.17 0.14
C TYR A 177 3.78 2.87 1.47
N THR A 178 3.25 1.66 1.65
CA THR A 178 2.65 1.23 2.92
C THR A 178 3.68 1.17 4.05
N TRP A 179 4.91 0.75 3.75
CA TRP A 179 6.02 0.80 4.71
C TRP A 179 6.42 2.24 5.06
N THR A 180 6.40 3.14 4.09
CA THR A 180 6.64 4.57 4.29
C THR A 180 5.60 5.16 5.23
N PHE A 181 4.33 4.87 5.01
CA PHE A 181 3.24 5.26 5.92
C PHE A 181 3.47 4.71 7.34
N GLU A 182 3.75 3.42 7.48
CA GLU A 182 4.06 2.81 8.79
C GLU A 182 5.22 3.53 9.48
N SER A 183 6.27 3.83 8.74
CA SER A 183 7.45 4.52 9.29
C SER A 183 7.11 5.94 9.73
N MET A 184 6.27 6.67 9.00
CA MET A 184 5.80 8.00 9.42
C MET A 184 4.94 7.94 10.67
N LEU A 185 4.05 6.94 10.80
CA LEU A 185 3.26 6.75 12.02
C LEU A 185 4.16 6.52 13.25
N ARG A 186 5.27 5.79 13.08
CA ARG A 186 6.23 5.51 14.15
C ARG A 186 7.10 6.70 14.48
N ASP A 187 7.76 7.25 13.48
CA ASP A 187 8.81 8.26 13.66
C ASP A 187 8.23 9.63 13.98
N GLU A 188 7.10 9.97 13.37
CA GLU A 188 6.50 11.29 13.50
C GLU A 188 5.36 11.33 14.53
N CYS A 189 4.70 10.19 14.81
CA CYS A 189 3.52 10.10 15.66
C CYS A 189 3.61 9.08 16.79
N GLY A 190 4.77 8.44 16.97
CA GLY A 190 5.06 7.59 18.14
C GLY A 190 4.26 6.29 18.18
N LEU A 191 3.83 5.73 17.04
CA LEU A 191 3.17 4.43 17.00
C LEU A 191 4.12 3.34 17.52
N THR A 192 3.77 2.75 18.67
CA THR A 192 4.51 1.61 19.26
C THR A 192 3.85 0.26 18.94
N GLY A 193 2.55 0.25 18.71
CA GLY A 193 1.76 -0.93 18.33
C GLY A 193 2.02 -1.41 16.90
N PRO A 194 1.31 -2.46 16.46
CA PRO A 194 1.43 -3.00 15.11
C PRO A 194 0.83 -2.04 14.06
N LEU A 195 1.33 -2.10 12.82
CA LEU A 195 0.53 -1.70 11.66
C LEU A 195 -0.58 -2.73 11.49
N LEU A 196 -1.80 -2.26 11.30
CA LEU A 196 -2.96 -3.13 11.12
C LEU A 196 -3.23 -3.37 9.63
N TRP A 197 -3.86 -4.51 9.32
CA TRP A 197 -4.32 -4.85 7.98
C TRP A 197 -5.69 -5.52 8.04
N PHE A 198 -6.42 -5.51 6.94
CA PHE A 198 -7.78 -6.03 6.83
C PHE A 198 -7.77 -7.32 6.03
N ASP A 199 -8.14 -8.44 6.63
CA ASP A 199 -8.36 -9.68 5.88
C ASP A 199 -9.73 -9.64 5.19
N GLU A 200 -9.74 -9.13 3.98
CA GLU A 200 -10.95 -8.96 3.18
C GLU A 200 -11.62 -10.29 2.82
N THR A 201 -10.86 -11.39 2.79
CA THR A 201 -11.41 -12.71 2.47
C THR A 201 -12.43 -13.17 3.50
N ARG A 202 -12.29 -12.71 4.76
CA ARG A 202 -13.22 -13.04 5.86
C ARG A 202 -14.58 -12.37 5.72
N TYR A 203 -14.63 -11.28 5.00
CA TYR A 203 -15.80 -10.43 4.84
C TYR A 203 -16.21 -10.25 3.39
N ALA A 204 -15.70 -11.07 2.47
CA ALA A 204 -16.03 -11.02 1.05
C ALA A 204 -17.55 -11.11 0.84
N GLY A 205 -18.13 -10.11 0.20
CA GLY A 205 -19.57 -9.96 0.00
C GLY A 205 -20.33 -9.37 1.20
N ASN A 206 -19.64 -8.97 2.28
CA ASN A 206 -20.28 -8.34 3.45
C ASN A 206 -19.25 -7.54 4.28
N PHE A 207 -18.60 -6.55 3.69
CA PHE A 207 -17.62 -5.72 4.39
C PHE A 207 -18.22 -4.98 5.59
N ALA A 208 -19.53 -4.67 5.52
CA ALA A 208 -20.24 -4.01 6.62
C ALA A 208 -20.27 -4.83 7.92
N ALA A 209 -20.04 -6.14 7.86
CA ALA A 209 -19.94 -6.99 9.06
C ALA A 209 -18.60 -6.84 9.80
N SER A 210 -17.57 -6.29 9.15
CA SER A 210 -16.31 -6.01 9.82
C SER A 210 -16.44 -4.84 10.79
N SER A 211 -15.86 -5.00 11.98
CA SER A 211 -15.84 -3.92 12.98
C SER A 211 -15.05 -2.67 12.52
N ILE A 212 -14.21 -2.79 11.48
CA ILE A 212 -13.54 -1.65 10.83
C ILE A 212 -14.55 -0.55 10.53
N PHE A 213 -15.69 -0.93 9.92
CA PHE A 213 -16.73 0.00 9.46
C PHE A 213 -17.78 0.34 10.53
N SER A 214 -17.43 0.18 11.79
CA SER A 214 -18.31 0.58 12.89
C SER A 214 -18.12 2.04 13.29
N SER A 215 -19.13 2.60 13.96
CA SER A 215 -19.08 3.93 14.56
C SER A 215 -18.02 4.06 15.67
N ARG A 216 -17.50 2.96 16.18
CA ARG A 216 -16.39 2.96 17.12
C ARG A 216 -15.05 3.25 16.44
N TRP A 217 -14.87 2.79 15.18
CA TRP A 217 -13.58 2.78 14.49
C TRP A 217 -13.57 3.69 13.26
N MET A 218 -13.58 3.13 12.07
CA MET A 218 -13.36 3.90 10.82
C MET A 218 -14.66 4.58 10.31
N GLY A 219 -15.80 4.34 10.95
CA GLY A 219 -17.11 4.85 10.52
C GLY A 219 -17.77 3.98 9.46
N SER A 220 -19.07 4.20 9.27
CA SER A 220 -19.95 3.37 8.44
C SER A 220 -19.52 3.31 6.98
N ILE A 221 -19.66 2.12 6.38
CA ILE A 221 -19.48 1.91 4.95
C ILE A 221 -20.80 2.08 4.17
N ASN A 222 -21.95 1.82 4.82
CA ASN A 222 -23.28 1.87 4.21
C ASN A 222 -23.87 3.29 4.24
N VAL A 223 -23.16 4.25 3.70
CA VAL A 223 -23.61 5.65 3.64
C VAL A 223 -24.12 6.06 2.25
N GLY A 224 -24.10 5.15 1.28
CA GLY A 224 -24.72 5.35 -0.05
C GLY A 224 -24.13 6.52 -0.84
N GLY A 225 -22.82 6.71 -0.78
CA GLY A 225 -22.14 7.83 -1.44
C GLY A 225 -22.12 9.13 -0.66
N ASN A 226 -22.79 9.18 0.50
CA ASN A 226 -22.79 10.36 1.37
C ASN A 226 -21.53 10.44 2.25
N CYS A 227 -21.38 11.57 2.95
CA CYS A 227 -20.30 11.74 3.92
C CYS A 227 -20.40 10.70 5.04
N VAL A 228 -19.23 10.20 5.47
CA VAL A 228 -19.12 9.41 6.70
C VAL A 228 -19.24 10.36 7.89
N THR A 229 -20.35 10.27 8.64
CA THR A 229 -20.66 11.18 9.74
C THR A 229 -20.50 10.54 11.11
N ASP A 230 -20.03 9.29 11.18
CA ASP A 230 -19.77 8.54 12.40
C ASP A 230 -18.33 8.00 12.43
N GLY A 231 -17.98 7.34 13.53
CA GLY A 231 -16.63 6.81 13.72
C GLY A 231 -15.59 7.89 14.00
N GLN A 232 -14.33 7.45 14.00
CA GLN A 232 -13.24 8.33 14.42
C GLN A 232 -12.71 9.24 13.32
N PHE A 233 -13.22 9.09 12.09
CA PHE A 233 -12.95 9.94 10.92
C PHE A 233 -14.21 10.62 10.40
N ALA A 234 -15.21 10.81 11.28
CA ALA A 234 -16.45 11.53 10.94
C ALA A 234 -16.14 12.91 10.37
N ASN A 235 -16.78 13.25 9.24
CA ASN A 235 -16.62 14.51 8.52
C ASN A 235 -15.17 14.85 8.14
N LEU A 236 -14.34 13.84 7.89
CA LEU A 236 -12.97 14.04 7.43
C LEU A 236 -12.98 14.85 6.13
N ALA A 237 -12.25 15.97 6.11
CA ALA A 237 -12.12 16.84 4.96
C ALA A 237 -10.98 16.35 4.04
N LEU A 238 -11.27 16.19 2.77
CA LEU A 238 -10.34 15.71 1.77
C LEU A 238 -10.04 16.81 0.74
N PRO A 239 -8.77 17.26 0.62
CA PRO A 239 -8.40 18.29 -0.34
C PRO A 239 -8.05 17.72 -1.72
N TYR A 240 -7.78 16.40 -1.82
CA TYR A 240 -7.37 15.71 -3.03
C TYR A 240 -8.52 14.93 -3.66
N GLY A 241 -8.50 14.82 -4.99
CA GLY A 241 -9.49 14.11 -5.75
C GLY A 241 -10.75 14.93 -6.06
N PRO A 242 -11.68 14.38 -6.84
CA PRO A 242 -11.57 13.15 -7.63
C PRO A 242 -10.57 13.31 -8.77
N GLY A 243 -9.83 12.26 -9.04
CA GLY A 243 -8.75 12.28 -10.03
C GLY A 243 -7.70 13.34 -9.71
N SER A 244 -7.42 14.24 -10.66
CA SER A 244 -6.53 15.40 -10.48
C SER A 244 -7.27 16.74 -10.25
N SER A 245 -8.61 16.70 -10.12
CA SER A 245 -9.44 17.93 -10.02
C SER A 245 -9.29 18.63 -8.67
N ASN A 246 -8.97 17.88 -7.62
CA ASN A 246 -8.70 18.39 -6.26
C ASN A 246 -9.81 19.32 -5.73
N THR A 247 -11.05 18.88 -5.89
CA THR A 247 -12.23 19.56 -5.36
C THR A 247 -12.41 19.19 -3.89
N PRO A 248 -12.35 20.14 -2.94
CA PRO A 248 -12.55 19.84 -1.54
C PRO A 248 -13.91 19.14 -1.28
N HIS A 249 -13.88 18.03 -0.56
CA HIS A 249 -15.06 17.21 -0.28
C HIS A 249 -14.89 16.42 1.04
N CYS A 250 -15.95 15.77 1.50
CA CYS A 250 -15.88 14.88 2.65
C CYS A 250 -15.44 13.47 2.29
N LEU A 251 -14.95 12.73 3.29
CA LEU A 251 -14.84 11.28 3.19
C LEU A 251 -16.22 10.67 2.93
N ALA A 252 -16.36 9.97 1.81
CA ALA A 252 -17.58 9.28 1.41
C ALA A 252 -17.28 7.83 1.03
N ARG A 253 -18.24 6.92 1.24
CA ARG A 253 -18.17 5.51 0.86
C ARG A 253 -19.48 5.07 0.20
N ASN A 254 -19.41 4.04 -0.63
CA ASN A 254 -20.58 3.48 -1.30
C ASN A 254 -20.43 1.96 -1.40
N ASN A 255 -20.74 1.25 -0.29
CA ASN A 255 -20.62 -0.19 -0.22
C ASN A 255 -21.39 -0.91 -1.34
N ASP A 256 -20.71 -1.89 -1.96
CA ASP A 256 -21.28 -2.75 -2.98
C ASP A 256 -20.82 -4.20 -2.73
N ASP A 257 -21.66 -4.97 -2.05
CA ASP A 257 -21.35 -6.36 -1.69
C ASP A 257 -21.19 -7.26 -2.92
N SER A 258 -21.81 -6.92 -4.05
CA SER A 258 -21.62 -7.65 -5.32
C SER A 258 -20.19 -7.49 -5.88
N LYS A 259 -19.49 -6.45 -5.47
CA LYS A 259 -18.09 -6.22 -5.79
C LYS A 259 -17.17 -6.81 -4.73
N THR A 260 -17.44 -6.57 -3.44
CA THR A 260 -16.58 -7.06 -2.35
C THR A 260 -16.51 -8.59 -2.29
N ILE A 261 -17.51 -9.33 -2.83
CA ILE A 261 -17.45 -10.79 -2.93
C ILE A 261 -16.24 -11.27 -3.73
N ASN A 262 -15.74 -10.46 -4.65
CA ASN A 262 -14.56 -10.76 -5.46
C ASN A 262 -13.22 -10.45 -4.77
N THR A 263 -13.22 -10.16 -3.46
CA THR A 263 -11.99 -10.14 -2.65
C THR A 263 -11.75 -11.47 -1.92
N GLY A 264 -12.63 -12.47 -2.12
CA GLY A 264 -12.58 -13.76 -1.46
C GLY A 264 -11.40 -14.65 -1.88
N ASN A 265 -11.21 -15.75 -1.13
CA ASN A 265 -10.10 -16.68 -1.33
C ASN A 265 -9.95 -17.15 -2.78
N SER A 266 -11.06 -17.41 -3.48
CA SER A 266 -11.01 -17.94 -4.85
C SER A 266 -10.20 -17.09 -5.80
N ILE A 267 -10.35 -15.77 -5.77
CA ILE A 267 -9.58 -14.85 -6.63
C ILE A 267 -8.16 -14.65 -6.11
N VAL A 268 -7.99 -14.59 -4.78
CA VAL A 268 -6.67 -14.49 -4.15
C VAL A 268 -5.82 -15.71 -4.48
N ASP A 269 -6.36 -16.92 -4.35
CA ASP A 269 -5.65 -18.17 -4.65
C ASP A 269 -5.36 -18.30 -6.15
N ALA A 270 -6.29 -17.87 -7.02
CA ALA A 270 -6.06 -17.82 -8.47
C ALA A 270 -4.86 -16.91 -8.82
N CYS A 271 -4.74 -15.74 -8.21
CA CYS A 271 -3.60 -14.85 -8.41
C CYS A 271 -2.31 -15.43 -7.79
N ASN A 272 -2.40 -16.01 -6.59
CA ASN A 272 -1.26 -16.62 -5.89
C ASN A 272 -0.76 -17.90 -6.57
N SER A 273 -1.53 -18.51 -7.47
CA SER A 273 -1.10 -19.67 -8.26
C SER A 273 -0.24 -19.29 -9.49
N ARG A 274 -0.08 -18.00 -9.80
CA ARG A 274 0.73 -17.58 -10.94
C ARG A 274 2.20 -17.94 -10.74
N SER A 275 2.85 -18.35 -11.84
CA SER A 275 4.29 -18.67 -11.82
C SER A 275 5.16 -17.42 -11.76
N ASP A 276 4.82 -16.42 -12.56
CA ASP A 276 5.62 -15.23 -12.82
C ASP A 276 5.16 -14.04 -12.02
N TYR A 277 6.08 -13.14 -11.70
CA TYR A 277 5.79 -11.95 -10.89
C TYR A 277 4.85 -10.97 -11.63
N ALA A 278 5.09 -10.72 -12.92
CA ALA A 278 4.28 -9.80 -13.69
C ALA A 278 2.81 -10.25 -13.78
N ASP A 279 2.60 -11.55 -14.01
CA ASP A 279 1.26 -12.14 -14.06
C ASP A 279 0.57 -12.10 -12.69
N MET A 280 1.31 -12.35 -11.61
CA MET A 280 0.79 -12.23 -10.25
C MET A 280 0.44 -10.77 -9.94
N ALA A 281 1.30 -9.82 -10.28
CA ALA A 281 1.07 -8.40 -10.03
C ALA A 281 -0.16 -7.88 -10.76
N ALA A 282 -0.30 -8.21 -12.07
CA ALA A 282 -1.47 -7.83 -12.87
C ALA A 282 -2.77 -8.46 -12.36
N CYS A 283 -2.71 -9.76 -11.95
CA CYS A 283 -3.86 -10.45 -11.37
C CYS A 283 -4.26 -9.84 -10.03
N ALA A 284 -3.31 -9.54 -9.14
CA ALA A 284 -3.59 -8.93 -7.85
C ALA A 284 -4.18 -7.53 -8.00
N GLU A 285 -3.65 -6.71 -8.92
CA GLU A 285 -4.13 -5.35 -9.17
C GLU A 285 -5.56 -5.34 -9.72
N GLY A 286 -5.85 -6.12 -10.77
CA GLY A 286 -7.18 -6.22 -11.37
C GLY A 286 -8.17 -7.09 -10.59
N GLY A 287 -7.65 -7.96 -9.71
CA GLY A 287 -8.40 -8.86 -8.85
C GLY A 287 -8.80 -8.23 -7.53
N ALA A 288 -8.39 -8.87 -6.42
CA ALA A 288 -8.82 -8.48 -5.09
C ALA A 288 -8.59 -6.99 -4.77
N HIS A 289 -7.49 -6.39 -5.26
CA HIS A 289 -7.23 -4.97 -5.09
C HIS A 289 -8.33 -4.09 -5.74
N ALA A 290 -8.55 -4.22 -7.03
CA ALA A 290 -9.54 -3.38 -7.71
C ALA A 290 -10.97 -3.64 -7.23
N TRP A 291 -11.30 -4.88 -6.86
CA TRP A 291 -12.61 -5.22 -6.30
C TRP A 291 -12.81 -4.64 -4.89
N GLY A 292 -11.79 -4.67 -4.02
CA GLY A 292 -11.84 -4.03 -2.71
C GLY A 292 -12.08 -2.52 -2.82
N HIS A 293 -11.28 -1.84 -3.64
CA HIS A 293 -11.44 -0.41 -3.91
C HIS A 293 -12.85 -0.05 -4.41
N ASN A 294 -13.31 -0.74 -5.45
CA ASN A 294 -14.63 -0.47 -6.05
C ASN A 294 -15.80 -0.94 -5.17
N GLY A 295 -15.55 -1.89 -4.26
CA GLY A 295 -16.55 -2.40 -3.34
C GLY A 295 -16.77 -1.48 -2.14
N ILE A 296 -15.72 -0.83 -1.62
CA ILE A 296 -15.85 0.24 -0.62
C ILE A 296 -16.42 1.50 -1.26
N GLY A 297 -16.03 1.77 -2.50
CA GLY A 297 -16.66 2.78 -3.34
C GLY A 297 -16.32 4.24 -3.00
N ALA A 298 -16.95 5.18 -3.70
CA ALA A 298 -16.74 6.62 -3.59
C ALA A 298 -15.23 6.97 -3.56
N VAL A 299 -14.70 7.59 -2.47
CA VAL A 299 -13.28 7.97 -2.34
C VAL A 299 -12.35 6.79 -2.64
N MET A 300 -12.66 5.59 -2.15
CA MET A 300 -11.84 4.40 -2.42
C MET A 300 -11.86 3.97 -3.90
N SER A 301 -12.88 4.34 -4.69
CA SER A 301 -12.92 4.07 -6.14
C SER A 301 -12.06 5.04 -6.95
N ASP A 302 -11.58 6.13 -6.37
CA ASP A 302 -10.72 7.09 -7.04
C ASP A 302 -9.28 6.56 -7.12
N VAL A 303 -8.87 6.08 -8.27
CA VAL A 303 -7.51 5.51 -8.45
C VAL A 303 -6.39 6.50 -8.09
N TYR A 304 -6.64 7.81 -8.12
CA TYR A 304 -5.65 8.85 -7.81
C TYR A 304 -5.57 9.20 -6.33
N ALA A 305 -6.72 9.40 -5.69
CA ALA A 305 -6.79 9.98 -4.36
C ALA A 305 -7.41 9.05 -3.29
N SER A 306 -7.56 7.75 -3.60
CA SER A 306 -8.09 6.74 -2.66
C SER A 306 -7.38 6.69 -1.30
N PRO A 307 -6.07 7.04 -1.14
CA PRO A 307 -5.48 7.13 0.20
C PRO A 307 -6.11 8.19 1.10
N GLY A 308 -6.97 9.06 0.57
CA GLY A 308 -7.81 9.97 1.35
C GLY A 308 -8.73 9.24 2.35
N ASP A 309 -9.18 8.03 2.03
CA ASP A 309 -9.81 7.15 3.01
C ASP A 309 -8.75 6.35 3.78
N PRO A 310 -8.65 6.50 5.11
CA PRO A 310 -7.65 5.76 5.91
C PRO A 310 -7.73 4.23 5.81
N VAL A 311 -8.86 3.68 5.35
CA VAL A 311 -9.03 2.23 5.08
C VAL A 311 -8.09 1.76 3.96
N PHE A 312 -7.63 2.65 3.10
CA PHE A 312 -6.67 2.36 2.04
C PHE A 312 -5.45 1.55 2.54
N PHE A 313 -4.85 1.96 3.65
CA PHE A 313 -3.66 1.28 4.17
C PHE A 313 -3.96 -0.07 4.80
N LEU A 314 -5.18 -0.29 5.32
CA LEU A 314 -5.65 -1.60 5.77
C LEU A 314 -5.82 -2.56 4.57
N HIS A 315 -6.44 -2.07 3.49
CA HIS A 315 -6.61 -2.76 2.22
C HIS A 315 -5.24 -3.11 1.58
N HIS A 316 -4.33 -2.14 1.46
CA HIS A 316 -3.01 -2.39 0.89
C HIS A 316 -2.13 -3.29 1.77
N GLY A 317 -2.39 -3.34 3.08
CA GLY A 317 -1.83 -4.37 3.95
C GLY A 317 -2.26 -5.79 3.55
N PHE A 318 -3.53 -5.98 3.19
CA PHE A 318 -4.04 -7.24 2.66
C PHE A 318 -3.40 -7.60 1.31
N ILE A 319 -3.29 -6.66 0.38
CA ILE A 319 -2.68 -6.90 -0.93
C ILE A 319 -1.20 -7.27 -0.79
N ASP A 320 -0.45 -6.56 0.04
CA ASP A 320 0.97 -6.87 0.29
C ASP A 320 1.15 -8.22 1.02
N ARG A 321 0.24 -8.57 1.93
CA ARG A 321 0.22 -9.91 2.56
C ARG A 321 0.03 -11.01 1.51
N ASN A 322 -0.88 -10.84 0.56
CA ASN A 322 -1.10 -11.80 -0.52
C ASN A 322 0.13 -11.91 -1.43
N PHE A 323 0.78 -10.78 -1.75
CA PHE A 323 2.06 -10.81 -2.45
C PHE A 323 3.13 -11.60 -1.67
N ARG A 324 3.21 -11.43 -0.33
CA ARG A 324 4.15 -12.19 0.49
C ARG A 324 3.83 -13.68 0.50
N ILE A 325 2.57 -14.09 0.49
CA ILE A 325 2.17 -15.50 0.36
C ILE A 325 2.64 -16.07 -0.97
N TRP A 326 2.42 -15.35 -2.07
CA TRP A 326 2.91 -15.76 -3.37
C TRP A 326 4.43 -15.97 -3.35
N GLN A 327 5.18 -15.08 -2.72
CA GLN A 327 6.64 -15.23 -2.56
C GLN A 327 6.99 -16.49 -1.76
N ASN A 328 6.29 -16.73 -0.65
CA ASN A 328 6.54 -17.90 0.19
C ASN A 328 6.27 -19.23 -0.54
N ASN A 329 5.23 -19.28 -1.38
CA ASN A 329 4.87 -20.47 -2.15
C ASN A 329 5.92 -20.86 -3.20
N GLY A 330 6.73 -19.91 -3.66
CA GLY A 330 7.83 -20.15 -4.61
C GLY A 330 9.20 -20.29 -3.96
N GLY A 331 9.27 -20.29 -2.62
CA GLY A 331 10.53 -20.34 -1.89
C GLY A 331 11.43 -19.14 -2.14
N ASN A 332 12.74 -19.32 -1.94
CA ASN A 332 13.72 -18.25 -2.07
C ASN A 332 13.83 -17.67 -3.49
N ALA A 333 13.50 -18.43 -4.53
CA ALA A 333 13.58 -17.96 -5.92
C ALA A 333 12.73 -16.71 -6.15
N ARG A 334 11.51 -16.64 -5.59
CA ARG A 334 10.61 -15.48 -5.71
C ARG A 334 11.02 -14.27 -4.87
N LEU A 335 12.01 -14.39 -4.02
CA LEU A 335 12.62 -13.27 -3.29
C LEU A 335 13.78 -12.62 -4.05
N GLY A 336 14.25 -13.22 -5.12
CA GLY A 336 15.36 -12.74 -5.93
C GLY A 336 15.00 -12.46 -7.38
N TYR A 337 13.73 -12.48 -7.74
CA TYR A 337 13.28 -12.38 -9.12
C TYR A 337 12.11 -11.41 -9.28
N VAL A 338 12.16 -10.64 -10.34
CA VAL A 338 11.04 -9.83 -10.87
C VAL A 338 11.10 -9.83 -12.38
N ASP A 339 9.96 -9.73 -13.02
CA ASP A 339 9.79 -9.55 -14.46
C ASP A 339 8.69 -8.53 -14.76
N GLY A 340 8.37 -8.38 -16.05
CA GLY A 340 7.43 -7.38 -16.51
C GLY A 340 8.08 -6.02 -16.73
N THR A 341 7.26 -5.00 -16.94
CA THR A 341 7.72 -3.66 -17.31
C THR A 341 7.15 -2.59 -16.38
N ASP A 342 7.85 -1.46 -16.31
CA ASP A 342 7.33 -0.22 -15.73
C ASP A 342 6.34 0.48 -16.68
N SER A 343 5.83 1.65 -16.28
CA SER A 343 4.88 2.45 -17.08
C SER A 343 5.46 3.01 -18.38
N GLN A 344 6.79 2.96 -18.56
CA GLN A 344 7.49 3.42 -19.75
C GLN A 344 7.91 2.25 -20.66
N GLY A 345 7.53 1.01 -20.28
CA GLY A 345 7.91 -0.20 -21.03
C GLY A 345 9.31 -0.72 -20.74
N HIS A 346 10.05 -0.15 -19.78
CA HIS A 346 11.35 -0.68 -19.39
C HIS A 346 11.18 -1.95 -18.59
N ALA A 347 11.94 -3.00 -18.91
CA ALA A 347 11.94 -4.24 -18.15
C ALA A 347 12.36 -3.98 -16.70
N LEU A 348 11.62 -4.56 -15.74
CA LEU A 348 12.00 -4.48 -14.33
C LEU A 348 13.33 -5.20 -14.11
N SER A 349 14.14 -4.65 -13.23
CA SER A 349 15.37 -5.27 -12.74
C SER A 349 15.48 -5.11 -11.25
N LEU A 350 16.28 -5.96 -10.61
CA LEU A 350 16.54 -5.88 -9.17
C LEU A 350 17.21 -4.58 -8.76
N ASP A 351 17.89 -3.89 -9.67
CA ASP A 351 18.58 -2.62 -9.43
C ASP A 351 17.73 -1.38 -9.76
N MET A 352 16.53 -1.58 -10.33
CA MET A 352 15.62 -0.47 -10.59
C MET A 352 15.21 0.23 -9.30
N THR A 353 15.24 1.55 -9.33
CA THR A 353 14.89 2.40 -8.18
C THR A 353 13.37 2.46 -7.96
N VAL A 354 12.99 2.37 -6.70
CA VAL A 354 11.66 2.68 -6.19
C VAL A 354 11.81 3.86 -5.24
N ASN A 355 11.06 4.94 -5.48
CA ASN A 355 11.13 6.15 -4.68
C ASN A 355 9.76 6.61 -4.19
N VAL A 356 9.78 7.39 -3.14
CA VAL A 356 8.62 8.03 -2.51
C VAL A 356 8.90 9.54 -2.30
N TYR A 357 9.58 10.16 -3.26
CA TYR A 357 9.86 11.60 -3.32
C TYR A 357 10.40 12.21 -2.02
N GLY A 358 11.36 11.53 -1.39
CA GLY A 358 12.06 12.02 -0.19
C GLY A 358 11.30 11.80 1.13
N PHE A 359 10.12 11.18 1.13
CA PHE A 359 9.48 10.75 2.39
C PHE A 359 10.33 9.72 3.13
N ARG A 360 10.99 8.86 2.38
CA ARG A 360 12.00 7.89 2.80
C ARG A 360 13.08 7.82 1.72
N PRO A 361 14.26 7.27 2.03
CA PRO A 361 15.32 7.10 1.04
C PRO A 361 14.86 6.29 -0.17
N ASP A 362 15.44 6.57 -1.32
CA ASP A 362 15.27 5.71 -2.50
C ASP A 362 15.84 4.33 -2.21
N VAL A 363 15.15 3.30 -2.71
CA VAL A 363 15.54 1.90 -2.56
C VAL A 363 15.56 1.21 -3.91
N ARG A 364 16.32 0.11 -4.03
CA ARG A 364 16.24 -0.76 -5.20
C ARG A 364 15.18 -1.83 -4.98
N ILE A 365 14.64 -2.39 -6.05
CA ILE A 365 13.67 -3.48 -5.97
C ILE A 365 14.19 -4.62 -5.09
N ARG A 366 15.48 -5.00 -5.23
CA ARG A 366 16.10 -6.05 -4.39
C ARG A 366 16.02 -5.78 -2.89
N ASP A 367 16.04 -4.52 -2.49
CA ASP A 367 16.07 -4.12 -1.08
C ASP A 367 14.69 -4.25 -0.41
N ILE A 368 13.61 -4.42 -1.20
CA ILE A 368 12.22 -4.48 -0.74
C ILE A 368 11.46 -5.76 -1.14
N LEU A 369 12.12 -6.71 -1.82
CA LEU A 369 11.48 -7.99 -2.15
C LEU A 369 11.24 -8.83 -0.90
N ASP A 370 12.23 -8.95 -0.02
CA ASP A 370 12.06 -9.65 1.24
C ASP A 370 11.57 -8.70 2.34
N THR A 371 10.34 -8.92 2.81
CA THR A 371 9.77 -8.11 3.90
C THR A 371 10.53 -8.25 5.21
N ARG A 372 11.32 -9.33 5.39
CA ARG A 372 12.15 -9.57 6.57
C ARG A 372 13.58 -9.04 6.41
N GLY A 373 13.94 -8.50 5.25
CA GLY A 373 15.21 -7.83 5.01
C GLY A 373 15.36 -6.56 5.87
N SER A 374 16.60 -6.08 6.00
CA SER A 374 16.95 -4.93 6.85
C SER A 374 16.17 -3.64 6.51
N THR A 375 15.83 -3.43 5.25
CA THR A 375 15.10 -2.24 4.80
C THR A 375 13.67 -2.20 5.34
N LEU A 376 12.91 -3.29 5.16
CA LEU A 376 11.48 -3.33 5.50
C LEU A 376 11.21 -3.83 6.92
N CYS A 377 11.86 -4.91 7.32
CA CYS A 377 11.85 -5.46 8.66
C CYS A 377 10.47 -5.73 9.25
N TYR A 378 9.58 -6.41 8.48
CA TYR A 378 8.27 -6.82 8.98
C TYR A 378 7.85 -8.19 8.46
N LYS A 379 6.84 -8.76 9.12
CA LYS A 379 6.07 -9.94 8.72
C LYS A 379 4.60 -9.74 9.04
N TYR A 380 3.75 -10.54 8.44
CA TYR A 380 2.33 -10.64 8.81
C TYR A 380 2.13 -11.68 9.90
N ASN A 381 1.06 -11.55 10.70
CA ASN A 381 0.76 -12.49 11.78
C ASN A 381 0.24 -13.85 11.27
N TYR A 382 -0.29 -13.92 10.05
CA TYR A 382 -0.63 -15.16 9.32
C TYR A 382 -0.68 -14.93 7.81
#